data_702b1412f4e51ec2bb26af4743a978cb
#
_entry.id   702b1412f4e51ec2bb26af4743a978cb
#
_cell.length_a   1.000
_cell.length_b   1.000
_cell.length_c   1.000
_cell.angle_alpha   90.00
_cell.angle_beta   90.00
_cell.angle_gamma   90.00
#
_symmetry.space_group_name_H-M   'P 1'
#
loop_
_entity.id
_entity.type
_entity.pdbx_description
1 polymer ?
#
loop_
_entity_poly.entity_id
_entity_poly.type
_entity_poly.pdbx_seq_one_letter_code
_entity_poly.pdbx_strand_id
1 'polypeptide(L)'
;MAWMADRDSQLFTIDEYLALERTAEERHEYLDGCVYAMAGESPDHGRICVNLTRRLAAQFDGSNCEVFSKDLKVRCGPLPRPGGSREGLFAYPDLVVVCGALQMHDQARDVLLNPAVIMEVLSPSTEAFDRGEKFRRYRTWLPTLTDYVLVAQDRPLIEHYHRQEDGSWVWRALEGLQTILHLGTIGCTVPLAEVYERVVLPDTREEDAP
;
A
#
# COMPACT_ATOMS: atom_id res chain seq x y z
N MET A 1 18.14 0.39 -1.00
CA MET A 1 18.58 0.61 -2.40
C MET A 1 17.75 1.73 -2.96
N ALA A 2 18.39 2.79 -3.45
CA ALA A 2 17.65 3.95 -3.94
C ALA A 2 16.83 3.58 -5.18
N TRP A 3 15.62 4.10 -5.29
CA TRP A 3 14.77 4.19 -6.50
C TRP A 3 15.46 5.03 -7.58
N MET A 4 16.65 4.61 -8.03
CA MET A 4 17.35 5.22 -9.15
C MET A 4 17.30 4.23 -10.30
N ALA A 5 16.39 4.48 -11.24
CA ALA A 5 16.49 3.84 -12.55
C ALA A 5 17.88 4.18 -13.13
N ASP A 6 18.59 3.18 -13.54
CA ASP A 6 19.77 3.36 -14.37
C ASP A 6 19.32 4.12 -15.63
N ARG A 7 20.00 5.21 -15.98
CA ARG A 7 19.58 6.08 -17.12
C ARG A 7 19.60 5.39 -18.48
N ASP A 8 20.11 4.16 -18.57
CA ASP A 8 20.11 3.31 -19.75
C ASP A 8 19.01 2.22 -19.73
N SER A 9 18.08 2.23 -18.75
CA SER A 9 17.02 1.22 -18.68
C SER A 9 16.00 1.42 -19.81
N GLN A 10 15.67 0.32 -20.48
CA GLN A 10 14.60 0.28 -21.47
C GLN A 10 13.28 0.76 -20.85
N LEU A 11 12.62 1.74 -21.48
CA LEU A 11 11.32 2.22 -21.06
C LEU A 11 10.21 1.36 -21.66
N PHE A 12 9.33 0.87 -20.80
CA PHE A 12 8.17 0.05 -21.14
C PHE A 12 6.92 0.90 -21.28
N THR A 13 6.07 0.56 -22.22
CA THR A 13 4.66 0.97 -22.19
C THR A 13 3.92 0.20 -21.10
N ILE A 14 2.72 0.68 -20.73
CA ILE A 14 1.85 -0.04 -19.78
C ILE A 14 1.54 -1.47 -20.26
N ASP A 15 1.24 -1.64 -21.55
CA ASP A 15 0.91 -2.94 -22.12
C ASP A 15 2.11 -3.90 -22.12
N GLU A 16 3.32 -3.41 -22.43
CA GLU A 16 4.56 -4.18 -22.36
C GLU A 16 4.88 -4.59 -20.91
N TYR A 17 4.70 -3.68 -19.94
CA TYR A 17 4.87 -4.00 -18.53
C TYR A 17 3.89 -5.09 -18.06
N LEU A 18 2.59 -4.94 -18.38
CA LEU A 18 1.59 -5.92 -17.96
C LEU A 18 1.82 -7.30 -18.60
N ALA A 19 2.30 -7.34 -19.86
CA ALA A 19 2.66 -8.60 -20.52
C ALA A 19 3.87 -9.27 -19.84
N LEU A 20 4.89 -8.48 -19.47
CA LEU A 20 6.06 -8.95 -18.74
C LEU A 20 5.66 -9.45 -17.35
N GLU A 21 4.96 -8.63 -16.57
CA GLU A 21 4.62 -8.90 -15.17
C GLU A 21 3.75 -10.15 -15.00
N ARG A 22 2.84 -10.41 -15.93
CA ARG A 22 1.97 -11.60 -15.90
C ARG A 22 2.68 -12.93 -16.20
N THR A 23 3.92 -12.87 -16.66
CA THR A 23 4.75 -14.05 -16.96
C THR A 23 6.02 -14.13 -16.12
N ALA A 24 6.32 -13.08 -15.37
CA ALA A 24 7.50 -13.01 -14.51
C ALA A 24 7.36 -13.92 -13.28
N GLU A 25 8.48 -14.50 -12.83
CA GLU A 25 8.55 -15.24 -11.57
C GLU A 25 8.65 -14.32 -10.35
N GLU A 26 9.21 -13.12 -10.53
CA GLU A 26 9.34 -12.08 -9.51
C GLU A 26 8.38 -10.94 -9.81
N ARG A 27 7.96 -10.22 -8.76
CA ARG A 27 7.06 -9.06 -8.90
C ARG A 27 7.83 -7.79 -9.16
N HIS A 28 7.22 -6.94 -9.98
CA HIS A 28 7.76 -5.63 -10.30
C HIS A 28 6.69 -4.55 -10.17
N GLU A 29 7.08 -3.42 -9.63
CA GLU A 29 6.30 -2.19 -9.73
C GLU A 29 6.69 -1.40 -10.97
N TYR A 30 5.76 -0.60 -11.47
CA TYR A 30 5.96 0.22 -12.67
C TYR A 30 5.71 1.69 -12.35
N LEU A 31 6.60 2.55 -12.82
CA LEU A 31 6.48 4.00 -12.69
C LEU A 31 6.93 4.69 -13.99
N ASP A 32 5.99 5.28 -14.73
CA ASP A 32 6.21 6.11 -15.94
C ASP A 32 7.19 5.49 -16.96
N GLY A 33 7.09 4.20 -17.19
CA GLY A 33 7.94 3.46 -18.12
C GLY A 33 9.07 2.67 -17.45
N CYS A 34 9.40 2.96 -16.21
CA CYS A 34 10.43 2.23 -15.47
C CYS A 34 9.84 1.06 -14.71
N VAL A 35 10.52 -0.08 -14.72
CA VAL A 35 10.14 -1.32 -14.02
C VAL A 35 11.12 -1.55 -12.88
N TYR A 36 10.62 -1.82 -11.68
CA TYR A 36 11.39 -1.99 -10.46
C TYR A 36 11.09 -3.32 -9.81
N ALA A 37 12.10 -4.17 -9.64
CA ALA A 37 11.93 -5.42 -8.91
C ALA A 37 11.61 -5.15 -7.44
N MET A 38 10.64 -5.89 -6.90
CA MET A 38 10.29 -5.80 -5.48
C MET A 38 11.33 -6.54 -4.63
N ALA A 39 11.71 -5.93 -3.52
CA ALA A 39 12.56 -6.58 -2.51
C ALA A 39 11.72 -7.52 -1.62
N GLY A 40 12.40 -8.50 -1.03
CA GLY A 40 11.81 -9.31 0.04
C GLY A 40 11.52 -8.48 1.30
N GLU A 41 10.68 -9.00 2.17
CA GLU A 41 10.26 -8.34 3.41
C GLU A 41 10.94 -8.94 4.66
N SER A 42 10.97 -8.14 5.74
CA SER A 42 11.43 -8.62 7.06
C SER A 42 10.33 -9.46 7.74
N PRO A 43 10.68 -10.34 8.72
CA PRO A 43 9.67 -11.04 9.50
C PRO A 43 8.71 -10.11 10.25
N ASP A 44 9.17 -8.95 10.71
CA ASP A 44 8.35 -7.98 11.43
C ASP A 44 7.38 -7.25 10.49
N HIS A 45 7.81 -6.92 9.28
CA HIS A 45 6.95 -6.45 8.21
C HIS A 45 5.80 -7.46 7.95
N GLY A 46 6.14 -8.73 7.74
CA GLY A 46 5.15 -9.78 7.52
C GLY A 46 4.16 -9.95 8.69
N ARG A 47 4.64 -9.86 9.95
CA ARG A 47 3.77 -9.90 11.13
C ARG A 47 2.76 -8.77 11.15
N ILE A 48 3.20 -7.54 10.90
CA ILE A 48 2.33 -6.35 10.83
C ILE A 48 1.26 -6.55 9.76
N CYS A 49 1.64 -6.99 8.54
CA CYS A 49 0.69 -7.26 7.47
C CYS A 49 -0.37 -8.31 7.84
N VAL A 50 0.06 -9.42 8.46
CA VAL A 50 -0.85 -10.50 8.92
C VAL A 50 -1.79 -9.99 10.02
N ASN A 51 -1.27 -9.23 10.99
CA ASN A 51 -2.06 -8.67 12.08
C ASN A 51 -3.13 -7.70 11.55
N LEU A 52 -2.76 -6.77 10.68
CA LEU A 52 -3.69 -5.84 10.03
C LEU A 52 -4.76 -6.58 9.22
N THR A 53 -4.35 -7.52 8.36
CA THR A 53 -5.28 -8.32 7.55
C THR A 53 -6.31 -9.03 8.42
N ARG A 54 -5.85 -9.72 9.48
CA ARG A 54 -6.72 -10.45 10.42
C ARG A 54 -7.72 -9.52 11.09
N ARG A 55 -7.28 -8.33 11.54
CA ARG A 55 -8.13 -7.38 12.27
C ARG A 55 -9.16 -6.71 11.38
N LEU A 56 -8.80 -6.38 10.16
CA LEU A 56 -9.74 -5.81 9.19
C LEU A 56 -10.74 -6.86 8.71
N ALA A 57 -10.27 -8.04 8.29
CA ALA A 57 -11.13 -9.11 7.80
C ALA A 57 -12.21 -9.51 8.83
N ALA A 58 -11.84 -9.62 10.11
CA ALA A 58 -12.77 -9.97 11.18
C ALA A 58 -13.89 -8.93 11.40
N GLN A 59 -13.68 -7.67 10.97
CA GLN A 59 -14.68 -6.60 11.10
C GLN A 59 -15.55 -6.45 9.85
N PHE A 60 -15.23 -7.15 8.75
CA PHE A 60 -15.99 -7.07 7.51
C PHE A 60 -17.11 -8.11 7.39
N ASP A 61 -17.31 -8.97 8.40
CA ASP A 61 -18.42 -9.92 8.40
C ASP A 61 -19.77 -9.19 8.24
N GLY A 62 -20.49 -9.53 7.16
CA GLY A 62 -21.76 -8.89 6.83
C GLY A 62 -21.66 -7.49 6.21
N SER A 63 -20.44 -6.98 6.00
CA SER A 63 -20.21 -5.73 5.27
C SER A 63 -20.04 -5.98 3.76
N ASN A 64 -19.98 -4.90 2.98
CA ASN A 64 -19.65 -4.95 1.56
C ASN A 64 -18.17 -4.62 1.30
N CYS A 65 -17.32 -4.65 2.34
CA CYS A 65 -15.89 -4.37 2.22
C CYS A 65 -15.08 -5.67 2.27
N GLU A 66 -13.99 -5.69 1.52
CA GLU A 66 -13.04 -6.81 1.46
C GLU A 66 -11.62 -6.27 1.60
N VAL A 67 -10.74 -7.04 2.28
CA VAL A 67 -9.31 -6.74 2.39
C VAL A 67 -8.51 -7.69 1.52
N PHE A 68 -7.56 -7.14 0.79
CA PHE A 68 -6.58 -7.88 -0.03
C PHE A 68 -5.18 -7.55 0.43
N SER A 69 -4.27 -8.51 0.37
CA SER A 69 -2.87 -8.33 0.75
C SER A 69 -1.93 -8.73 -0.38
N LYS A 70 -0.92 -7.90 -0.61
CA LYS A 70 0.33 -8.12 -1.38
C LYS A 70 0.26 -8.52 -2.87
N ASP A 71 -0.76 -9.22 -3.34
CA ASP A 71 -0.76 -9.76 -4.72
C ASP A 71 -1.71 -9.00 -5.66
N LEU A 72 -2.51 -8.09 -5.13
CA LEU A 72 -3.41 -7.29 -5.94
C LEU A 72 -2.75 -5.95 -6.27
N LYS A 73 -2.37 -5.78 -7.54
CA LYS A 73 -1.83 -4.51 -8.04
C LYS A 73 -2.88 -3.40 -7.97
N VAL A 74 -2.45 -2.21 -7.63
CA VAL A 74 -3.25 -0.98 -7.75
C VAL A 74 -2.65 -0.12 -8.85
N ARG A 75 -3.49 0.31 -9.80
CA ARG A 75 -3.10 1.26 -10.82
C ARG A 75 -3.59 2.65 -10.47
N CYS A 76 -2.70 3.65 -10.57
CA CYS A 76 -3.08 5.06 -10.58
C CYS A 76 -2.34 5.82 -11.66
N GLY A 77 -3.03 6.76 -12.30
CA GLY A 77 -2.52 7.56 -13.39
C GLY A 77 -3.59 7.90 -14.40
N PRO A 78 -3.28 8.72 -15.42
CA PRO A 78 -4.22 9.08 -16.48
C PRO A 78 -4.68 7.83 -17.23
N LEU A 79 -5.83 7.93 -17.88
CA LEU A 79 -6.31 6.85 -18.75
C LEU A 79 -5.31 6.61 -19.88
N PRO A 80 -5.03 5.34 -20.23
CA PRO A 80 -4.15 5.00 -21.34
C PRO A 80 -4.63 5.65 -22.63
N ARG A 81 -3.69 6.19 -23.42
CA ARG A 81 -3.97 6.75 -24.74
C ARG A 81 -3.69 5.72 -25.83
N PRO A 82 -4.42 5.75 -26.97
CA PRO A 82 -4.09 4.92 -28.11
C PRO A 82 -2.63 5.14 -28.57
N GLY A 83 -1.92 4.06 -28.87
CA GLY A 83 -0.51 4.13 -29.31
C GLY A 83 0.52 3.88 -28.21
N GLY A 84 0.06 3.45 -27.03
CA GLY A 84 0.91 3.11 -25.89
C GLY A 84 1.13 4.29 -24.94
N SER A 85 0.69 4.14 -23.70
CA SER A 85 0.93 5.10 -22.62
C SER A 85 2.05 4.59 -21.74
N ARG A 86 2.89 5.50 -21.26
CA ARG A 86 3.90 5.19 -20.22
C ARG A 86 3.58 5.84 -18.90
N GLU A 87 2.71 6.83 -18.86
CA GLU A 87 2.39 7.56 -17.66
C GLU A 87 1.47 6.76 -16.73
N GLY A 88 1.91 6.50 -15.52
CA GLY A 88 1.14 5.79 -14.49
C GLY A 88 2.04 5.10 -13.48
N LEU A 89 1.40 4.69 -12.39
CA LEU A 89 1.98 3.82 -11.35
C LEU A 89 1.17 2.54 -11.30
N PHE A 90 1.85 1.40 -11.28
CA PHE A 90 1.31 0.10 -10.87
C PHE A 90 2.16 -0.36 -9.69
N ALA A 91 1.53 -0.49 -8.55
CA ALA A 91 2.20 -0.87 -7.30
C ALA A 91 1.46 -2.02 -6.64
N TYR A 92 2.15 -2.71 -5.73
CA TYR A 92 1.59 -3.75 -4.87
C TYR A 92 1.56 -3.24 -3.43
N PRO A 93 0.49 -2.56 -3.00
CA PRO A 93 0.38 -2.16 -1.61
C PRO A 93 0.37 -3.38 -0.69
N ASP A 94 0.88 -3.23 0.52
CA ASP A 94 0.86 -4.32 1.50
C ASP A 94 -0.57 -4.76 1.83
N LEU A 95 -1.50 -3.80 1.97
CA LEU A 95 -2.93 -4.07 2.12
C LEU A 95 -3.77 -3.07 1.34
N VAL A 96 -4.87 -3.58 0.79
CA VAL A 96 -5.89 -2.77 0.11
C VAL A 96 -7.26 -3.16 0.63
N VAL A 97 -8.11 -2.17 0.92
CA VAL A 97 -9.53 -2.39 1.21
C VAL A 97 -10.38 -1.84 0.09
N VAL A 98 -11.35 -2.61 -0.36
CA VAL A 98 -12.37 -2.19 -1.32
C VAL A 98 -13.75 -2.37 -0.71
N CYS A 99 -14.63 -1.39 -0.88
CA CYS A 99 -16.03 -1.51 -0.49
C CYS A 99 -16.91 -1.48 -1.74
N GLY A 100 -17.77 -2.49 -1.91
CA GLY A 100 -18.60 -2.67 -3.08
C GLY A 100 -17.90 -3.42 -4.22
N ALA A 101 -18.36 -3.19 -5.46
CA ALA A 101 -17.88 -3.96 -6.60
C ALA A 101 -16.43 -3.60 -6.99
N LEU A 102 -15.60 -4.61 -7.21
CA LEU A 102 -14.23 -4.44 -7.69
C LEU A 102 -14.21 -3.86 -9.11
N GLN A 103 -13.53 -2.74 -9.32
CA GLN A 103 -13.26 -2.17 -10.63
C GLN A 103 -11.86 -2.61 -11.07
N MET A 104 -11.79 -3.48 -12.06
CA MET A 104 -10.54 -4.04 -12.55
C MET A 104 -10.11 -3.36 -13.85
N HIS A 105 -8.80 -3.28 -14.06
CA HIS A 105 -8.20 -2.63 -15.23
C HIS A 105 -8.59 -3.31 -16.55
N ASP A 106 -8.57 -4.64 -16.56
CA ASP A 106 -8.90 -5.46 -17.71
C ASP A 106 -9.44 -6.86 -17.31
N GLN A 107 -9.61 -7.73 -18.29
CA GLN A 107 -10.17 -9.08 -18.10
C GLN A 107 -9.27 -10.02 -17.31
N ALA A 108 -7.98 -9.74 -17.17
CA ALA A 108 -7.05 -10.54 -16.37
C ALA A 108 -7.35 -10.43 -14.86
N ARG A 109 -8.05 -9.35 -14.43
CA ARG A 109 -8.53 -9.14 -13.06
C ARG A 109 -7.42 -9.18 -12.00
N ASP A 110 -6.24 -8.69 -12.35
CA ASP A 110 -5.04 -8.64 -11.51
C ASP A 110 -4.62 -7.22 -11.09
N VAL A 111 -5.36 -6.20 -11.57
CA VAL A 111 -5.08 -4.78 -11.32
C VAL A 111 -6.35 -4.05 -10.91
N LEU A 112 -6.35 -3.51 -9.69
CA LEU A 112 -7.47 -2.79 -9.07
C LEU A 112 -7.42 -1.30 -9.40
N LEU A 113 -8.59 -0.67 -9.58
CA LEU A 113 -8.75 0.75 -9.87
C LEU A 113 -9.45 1.55 -8.76
N ASN A 114 -10.16 0.89 -7.83
CA ASN A 114 -11.02 1.57 -6.86
C ASN A 114 -10.77 1.19 -5.39
N PRO A 115 -9.53 1.29 -4.90
CA PRO A 115 -9.27 1.10 -3.48
C PRO A 115 -9.97 2.18 -2.65
N ALA A 116 -10.55 1.81 -1.50
CA ALA A 116 -11.06 2.73 -0.48
C ALA A 116 -9.96 3.05 0.55
N VAL A 117 -9.17 2.05 0.94
CA VAL A 117 -8.03 2.22 1.85
C VAL A 117 -6.80 1.54 1.24
N ILE A 118 -5.66 2.19 1.35
CA ILE A 118 -4.34 1.60 1.07
C ILE A 118 -3.49 1.69 2.33
N MET A 119 -2.79 0.60 2.68
CA MET A 119 -1.84 0.56 3.77
C MET A 119 -0.49 0.06 3.27
N GLU A 120 0.58 0.75 3.69
CA GLU A 120 1.97 0.38 3.41
C GLU A 120 2.72 0.22 4.74
N VAL A 121 3.43 -0.87 4.90
CA VAL A 121 4.35 -1.08 6.02
C VAL A 121 5.71 -0.58 5.61
N LEU A 122 6.17 0.48 6.24
CA LEU A 122 7.37 1.20 5.84
C LEU A 122 8.63 0.34 5.98
N SER A 123 9.48 0.37 4.97
CA SER A 123 10.80 -0.20 5.00
C SER A 123 11.86 0.88 4.74
N PRO A 124 13.10 0.73 5.23
CA PRO A 124 14.15 1.74 4.97
C PRO A 124 14.41 2.00 3.48
N SER A 125 14.07 1.06 2.61
CA SER A 125 14.30 1.18 1.16
C SER A 125 13.15 1.89 0.43
N THR A 126 11.91 1.86 0.95
CA THR A 126 10.71 2.34 0.25
C THR A 126 10.04 3.52 0.93
N GLU A 127 10.28 3.78 2.23
CA GLU A 127 9.52 4.76 3.01
C GLU A 127 9.49 6.16 2.40
N ALA A 128 10.57 6.61 1.80
CA ALA A 128 10.62 7.93 1.16
C ALA A 128 9.71 7.99 -0.08
N PHE A 129 9.59 6.89 -0.82
CA PHE A 129 8.71 6.77 -1.97
C PHE A 129 7.24 6.65 -1.53
N ASP A 130 6.97 5.86 -0.49
CA ASP A 130 5.63 5.65 0.06
C ASP A 130 5.06 6.96 0.62
N ARG A 131 5.88 7.73 1.40
CA ARG A 131 5.48 9.05 1.91
C ARG A 131 5.36 10.14 0.85
N GLY A 132 6.11 10.02 -0.24
CA GLY A 132 6.21 11.05 -1.27
C GLY A 132 5.41 10.74 -2.52
N GLU A 133 6.06 10.10 -3.49
CA GLU A 133 5.53 9.92 -4.84
C GLU A 133 4.30 9.01 -4.89
N LYS A 134 4.29 7.88 -4.16
CA LYS A 134 3.10 7.01 -4.09
C LYS A 134 1.90 7.79 -3.56
N PHE A 135 2.02 8.45 -2.39
CA PHE A 135 0.92 9.22 -1.83
C PHE A 135 0.44 10.34 -2.77
N ARG A 136 1.39 11.08 -3.38
CA ARG A 136 1.06 12.13 -4.34
C ARG A 136 0.22 11.58 -5.51
N ARG A 137 0.57 10.42 -6.06
CA ARG A 137 -0.15 9.77 -7.15
C ARG A 137 -1.49 9.21 -6.70
N TYR A 138 -1.53 8.49 -5.61
CA TYR A 138 -2.76 7.91 -5.07
C TYR A 138 -3.81 8.97 -4.81
N ARG A 139 -3.48 10.05 -4.10
CA ARG A 139 -4.42 11.12 -3.81
C ARG A 139 -4.93 11.86 -5.05
N THR A 140 -4.12 11.89 -6.13
CA THR A 140 -4.46 12.60 -7.38
C THR A 140 -5.35 11.76 -8.27
N TRP A 141 -5.09 10.46 -8.37
CA TRP A 141 -5.66 9.61 -9.41
C TRP A 141 -6.64 8.54 -8.90
N LEU A 142 -6.76 8.35 -7.58
CA LEU A 142 -7.69 7.41 -6.99
C LEU A 142 -8.82 8.17 -6.27
N PRO A 143 -9.93 8.50 -6.96
CA PRO A 143 -11.02 9.26 -6.36
C PRO A 143 -11.75 8.49 -5.26
N THR A 144 -11.69 7.17 -5.26
CA THR A 144 -12.30 6.29 -4.25
C THR A 144 -11.48 6.17 -2.98
N LEU A 145 -10.19 6.51 -3.03
CA LEU A 145 -9.29 6.41 -1.88
C LEU A 145 -9.65 7.46 -0.83
N THR A 146 -10.04 7.00 0.34
CA THR A 146 -10.39 7.84 1.49
C THR A 146 -9.31 7.86 2.56
N ASP A 147 -8.56 6.76 2.69
CA ASP A 147 -7.57 6.61 3.74
C ASP A 147 -6.27 6.01 3.18
N TYR A 148 -5.15 6.65 3.49
CA TYR A 148 -3.80 6.14 3.22
C TYR A 148 -3.07 6.02 4.55
N VAL A 149 -2.58 4.82 4.85
CA VAL A 149 -2.02 4.47 6.15
C VAL A 149 -0.59 3.98 5.98
N LEU A 150 0.35 4.59 6.68
CA LEU A 150 1.74 4.19 6.71
C LEU A 150 2.07 3.65 8.09
N VAL A 151 2.59 2.43 8.17
CA VAL A 151 2.86 1.72 9.42
C VAL A 151 4.36 1.54 9.57
N ALA A 152 4.95 2.14 10.59
CA ALA A 152 6.37 1.93 10.89
C ALA A 152 6.58 0.48 11.38
N GLN A 153 7.72 -0.13 11.01
CA GLN A 153 8.04 -1.49 11.49
C GLN A 153 9.01 -1.50 12.66
N ASP A 154 9.60 -0.37 13.01
CA ASP A 154 10.62 -0.21 14.03
C ASP A 154 10.11 0.40 15.34
N ARG A 155 8.89 0.93 15.35
CA ARG A 155 8.24 1.55 16.52
C ARG A 155 6.72 1.55 16.36
N PRO A 156 5.94 1.62 17.47
CA PRO A 156 4.49 1.67 17.40
C PRO A 156 4.02 3.07 16.94
N LEU A 157 4.10 3.30 15.63
CA LEU A 157 3.71 4.53 14.96
C LEU A 157 2.93 4.20 13.69
N ILE A 158 1.78 4.85 13.53
CA ILE A 158 0.99 4.86 12.30
C ILE A 158 0.79 6.31 11.87
N GLU A 159 1.12 6.61 10.62
CA GLU A 159 0.76 7.85 9.96
C GLU A 159 -0.51 7.62 9.15
N HIS A 160 -1.57 8.35 9.47
CA HIS A 160 -2.87 8.22 8.84
C HIS A 160 -3.22 9.49 8.08
N TYR A 161 -3.38 9.36 6.78
CA TYR A 161 -3.87 10.41 5.88
C TYR A 161 -5.32 10.09 5.54
N HIS A 162 -6.23 10.99 5.88
CA HIS A 162 -7.66 10.86 5.64
C HIS A 162 -8.17 11.97 4.74
N ARG A 163 -8.88 11.61 3.66
CA ARG A 163 -9.51 12.56 2.72
C ARG A 163 -10.79 13.12 3.32
N GLN A 164 -10.90 14.44 3.32
CA GLN A 164 -12.10 15.15 3.75
C GLN A 164 -13.11 15.30 2.59
N GLU A 165 -14.35 15.68 2.91
CA GLU A 165 -15.41 15.90 1.92
C GLU A 165 -15.06 16.99 0.88
N ASP A 166 -14.25 17.99 1.27
CA ASP A 166 -13.76 19.04 0.38
C ASP A 166 -12.57 18.60 -0.49
N GLY A 167 -12.13 17.34 -0.37
CA GLY A 167 -11.00 16.75 -1.09
C GLY A 167 -9.63 17.06 -0.47
N SER A 168 -9.56 17.83 0.60
CA SER A 168 -8.32 18.03 1.37
C SER A 168 -7.94 16.76 2.13
N TRP A 169 -6.68 16.66 2.56
CA TRP A 169 -6.18 15.53 3.31
C TRP A 169 -5.70 15.98 4.68
N VAL A 170 -6.18 15.32 5.72
CA VAL A 170 -5.72 15.51 7.09
C VAL A 170 -4.76 14.39 7.44
N TRP A 171 -3.58 14.76 7.91
CA TRP A 171 -2.58 13.84 8.42
C TRP A 171 -2.61 13.81 9.96
N ARG A 172 -2.44 12.61 10.51
CA ARG A 172 -2.30 12.37 11.95
C ARG A 172 -1.23 11.32 12.20
N ALA A 173 -0.39 11.54 13.22
CA ALA A 173 0.48 10.52 13.79
C ALA A 173 -0.23 9.87 14.98
N LEU A 174 -0.27 8.55 15.00
CA LEU A 174 -0.82 7.71 16.06
C LEU A 174 0.35 6.98 16.70
N GLU A 175 0.73 7.35 17.92
CA GLU A 175 1.92 6.83 18.60
C GLU A 175 1.54 6.04 19.84
N GLY A 176 2.32 4.98 20.10
CA GLY A 176 2.19 4.13 21.29
C GLY A 176 1.13 3.04 21.19
N LEU A 177 1.37 1.92 21.86
CA LEU A 177 0.53 0.72 21.80
C LEU A 177 -0.90 0.91 22.31
N GLN A 178 -1.14 1.94 23.13
CA GLN A 178 -2.47 2.24 23.70
C GLN A 178 -3.37 3.02 22.72
N THR A 179 -2.83 3.46 21.61
CA THR A 179 -3.55 4.25 20.60
C THR A 179 -4.37 3.33 19.69
N ILE A 180 -5.44 3.87 19.12
CA ILE A 180 -6.36 3.15 18.22
C ILE A 180 -6.41 3.88 16.88
N LEU A 181 -6.19 3.16 15.78
CA LEU A 181 -6.47 3.63 14.44
C LEU A 181 -7.97 3.52 14.18
N HIS A 182 -8.60 4.64 13.82
CA HIS A 182 -10.00 4.69 13.42
C HIS A 182 -10.12 4.93 11.92
N LEU A 183 -10.73 4.01 11.20
CA LEU A 183 -11.04 4.08 9.76
C LEU A 183 -12.55 4.25 9.59
N GLY A 184 -13.04 5.47 9.83
CA GLY A 184 -14.49 5.77 9.90
C GLY A 184 -15.23 5.47 8.60
N THR A 185 -14.59 5.66 7.44
CA THR A 185 -15.16 5.40 6.11
C THR A 185 -15.50 3.93 5.86
N ILE A 186 -14.78 3.01 6.50
CA ILE A 186 -15.03 1.56 6.40
C ILE A 186 -15.54 0.96 7.71
N GLY A 187 -15.83 1.79 8.72
CA GLY A 187 -16.37 1.38 10.01
C GLY A 187 -15.44 0.52 10.86
N CYS A 188 -14.12 0.60 10.67
CA CYS A 188 -13.16 -0.25 11.37
C CYS A 188 -12.34 0.51 12.41
N THR A 189 -11.93 -0.23 13.44
CA THR A 189 -10.99 0.25 14.46
C THR A 189 -9.91 -0.80 14.70
N VAL A 190 -8.65 -0.37 14.78
CA VAL A 190 -7.51 -1.27 14.97
C VAL A 190 -6.61 -0.72 16.09
N PRO A 191 -6.59 -1.34 17.28
CA PRO A 191 -5.64 -0.99 18.33
C PRO A 191 -4.19 -1.24 17.89
N LEU A 192 -3.29 -0.28 18.12
CA LEU A 192 -1.88 -0.44 17.74
C LEU A 192 -1.23 -1.64 18.45
N ALA A 193 -1.62 -1.95 19.69
CA ALA A 193 -1.16 -3.15 20.39
C ALA A 193 -1.41 -4.45 19.59
N GLU A 194 -2.48 -4.49 18.81
CA GLU A 194 -2.82 -5.64 17.96
C GLU A 194 -2.09 -5.63 16.61
N VAL A 195 -1.78 -4.44 16.08
CA VAL A 195 -0.94 -4.28 14.88
C VAL A 195 0.48 -4.80 15.14
N TYR A 196 1.02 -4.45 16.32
CA TYR A 196 2.39 -4.80 16.72
C TYR A 196 2.48 -6.08 17.57
N GLU A 197 1.43 -6.90 17.60
CA GLU A 197 1.45 -8.19 18.31
C GLU A 197 2.59 -9.08 17.77
N ARG A 198 3.52 -9.49 18.65
CA ARG A 198 4.73 -10.30 18.36
C ARG A 198 5.77 -9.61 17.46
N VAL A 199 5.65 -8.33 17.20
CA VAL A 199 6.68 -7.54 16.52
C VAL A 199 7.79 -7.20 17.50
N VAL A 200 9.05 -7.42 17.10
CA VAL A 200 10.20 -7.12 17.94
C VAL A 200 10.66 -5.69 17.72
N LEU A 201 10.25 -4.79 18.61
CA LEU A 201 10.61 -3.38 18.55
C LEU A 201 12.02 -3.14 19.12
N PRO A 202 12.81 -2.17 18.57
CA PRO A 202 14.20 -1.92 18.98
C PRO A 202 14.40 -1.66 20.47
N ASP A 203 13.51 -0.89 21.11
CA ASP A 203 13.61 -0.56 22.55
C ASP A 203 13.43 -1.78 23.47
N THR A 204 12.87 -2.88 22.98
CA THR A 204 12.78 -4.14 23.74
C THR A 204 14.04 -4.98 23.67
N ARG A 205 15.02 -4.63 22.82
CA ARG A 205 16.28 -5.37 22.65
C ARG A 205 17.37 -4.97 23.66
N GLU A 206 17.25 -3.78 24.28
CA GLU A 206 18.23 -3.29 25.26
C GLU A 206 17.99 -3.81 26.68
N GLU A 207 16.79 -4.27 27.03
CA GLU A 207 16.47 -4.79 28.37
C GLU A 207 16.83 -6.29 28.56
N ASP A 208 17.07 -7.03 27.47
CA ASP A 208 17.42 -8.46 27.50
C ASP A 208 18.92 -8.76 27.26
N ALA A 209 19.79 -7.76 27.26
CA ALA A 209 21.24 -7.98 27.20
C ALA A 209 21.78 -8.30 28.60
N PRO A 210 22.43 -9.48 28.82
CA PRO A 210 22.93 -9.93 30.11
C PRO A 210 24.15 -9.12 30.59
#